data_8e090386129fb2a4de2500b18242610e
#
_entry.id   8e090386129fb2a4de2500b18242610e
#
_cell.length_a   1.000
_cell.length_b   1.000
_cell.length_c   1.000
_cell.angle_alpha   90.00
_cell.angle_beta   90.00
_cell.angle_gamma   90.00
#
_symmetry.space_group_name_H-M   'P 1'
#
loop_
_entity.id
_entity.type
_entity.pdbx_description
1 polymer ?
#
loop_
_entity_poly.entity_id
_entity_poly.type
_entity_poly.pdbx_seq_one_letter_code
_entity_poly.pdbx_strand_id
1 'polypeptide(L)'
;VIGFDINDVRIEELSKGLDRTLETTDKELNDAVYLSYTNKLEDLSDCNIYIITVPTPIDHDKKPDLAPLVKASKAIGSILKIGDIVIYESTVYPGATEEICVPILEEQSSLSFNKDFYCGYSPERINPGDKEHRITNIKKITSGSTPEIAALVDNLYKEIISAGTHKASSIKVAEAAKVIENTQRDVNIALINELSLIFNKLNIDTESVL
;
A
#
# COMPACT_ATOMS: atom_id res chain seq x y z
N VAL A 1 3.17 -7.43 -16.29
CA VAL A 1 3.32 -6.56 -15.10
C VAL A 1 4.72 -5.97 -15.09
N ILE A 2 4.86 -4.70 -14.75
CA ILE A 2 6.16 -4.01 -14.66
C ILE A 2 6.37 -3.54 -13.23
N GLY A 3 7.45 -4.00 -12.59
CA GLY A 3 7.91 -3.51 -11.31
C GLY A 3 8.86 -2.32 -11.54
N PHE A 4 8.51 -1.17 -11.00
CA PHE A 4 9.32 0.04 -11.09
C PHE A 4 9.90 0.42 -9.73
N ASP A 5 11.20 0.71 -9.69
CA ASP A 5 11.88 1.29 -8.53
C ASP A 5 12.95 2.27 -9.00
N ILE A 6 13.14 3.35 -8.26
CA ILE A 6 14.22 4.33 -8.51
C ILE A 6 15.60 3.81 -8.09
N ASN A 7 15.68 2.69 -7.39
CA ASN A 7 16.92 2.10 -6.88
C ASN A 7 17.47 1.07 -7.88
N ASP A 8 18.50 1.46 -8.62
CA ASP A 8 19.15 0.63 -9.64
C ASP A 8 19.61 -0.71 -9.09
N VAL A 9 20.15 -0.74 -7.86
CA VAL A 9 20.64 -1.96 -7.23
C VAL A 9 19.47 -2.92 -6.96
N ARG A 10 18.31 -2.38 -6.53
CA ARG A 10 17.12 -3.20 -6.30
C ARG A 10 16.59 -3.81 -7.61
N ILE A 11 16.54 -3.04 -8.68
CA ILE A 11 16.15 -3.52 -10.01
C ILE A 11 17.09 -4.61 -10.51
N GLU A 12 18.41 -4.42 -10.34
CA GLU A 12 19.41 -5.42 -10.74
C GLU A 12 19.27 -6.74 -9.96
N GLU A 13 19.05 -6.68 -8.63
CA GLU A 13 18.84 -7.86 -7.80
C GLU A 13 17.59 -8.62 -8.22
N LEU A 14 16.45 -7.94 -8.32
CA LEU A 14 15.18 -8.56 -8.71
C LEU A 14 15.22 -9.15 -10.12
N SER A 15 15.91 -8.50 -11.05
CA SER A 15 16.13 -9.02 -12.41
C SER A 15 16.98 -10.29 -12.44
N LYS A 16 17.77 -10.54 -11.42
CA LYS A 16 18.56 -11.77 -11.22
C LYS A 16 17.80 -12.82 -10.39
N GLY A 17 16.57 -12.57 -10.02
CA GLY A 17 15.77 -13.46 -9.18
C GLY A 17 16.16 -13.44 -7.70
N LEU A 18 16.78 -12.34 -7.22
CA LEU A 18 17.23 -12.20 -5.84
C LEU A 18 16.39 -11.17 -5.08
N ASP A 19 15.82 -11.58 -3.96
CA ASP A 19 15.13 -10.68 -3.03
C ASP A 19 15.86 -10.60 -1.70
N ARG A 20 16.66 -9.54 -1.49
CA ARG A 20 17.37 -9.30 -0.21
C ARG A 20 16.46 -9.03 0.98
N THR A 21 15.19 -8.68 0.75
CA THR A 21 14.20 -8.47 1.83
C THR A 21 13.64 -9.80 2.33
N LEU A 22 13.84 -10.88 1.60
CA LEU A 22 13.36 -12.24 1.91
C LEU A 22 11.83 -12.33 2.04
N GLU A 23 11.11 -11.40 1.42
CA GLU A 23 9.63 -11.41 1.35
C GLU A 23 9.14 -12.38 0.27
N THR A 24 9.93 -12.56 -0.80
CA THR A 24 9.68 -13.53 -1.86
C THR A 24 10.85 -14.50 -1.98
N THR A 25 10.56 -15.74 -2.35
CA THR A 25 11.61 -16.73 -2.64
C THR A 25 12.12 -16.59 -4.06
N ASP A 26 13.37 -17.02 -4.30
CA ASP A 26 13.97 -17.07 -5.64
C ASP A 26 13.08 -17.84 -6.62
N LYS A 27 12.40 -18.89 -6.14
CA LYS A 27 11.47 -19.67 -6.94
C LYS A 27 10.24 -18.85 -7.36
N GLU A 28 9.62 -18.14 -6.44
CA GLU A 28 8.45 -17.27 -6.72
C GLU A 28 8.81 -16.18 -7.74
N LEU A 29 9.99 -15.58 -7.61
CA LEU A 29 10.48 -14.59 -8.58
C LEU A 29 10.71 -15.20 -9.97
N ASN A 30 11.32 -16.37 -10.05
CA ASN A 30 11.59 -17.06 -11.32
C ASN A 30 10.31 -17.59 -11.98
N ASP A 31 9.30 -17.97 -11.20
CA ASP A 31 7.99 -18.44 -11.70
C ASP A 31 7.13 -17.27 -12.24
N ALA A 32 7.45 -16.03 -11.90
CA ALA A 32 6.73 -14.82 -12.33
C ALA A 32 7.12 -14.38 -13.75
N VAL A 33 6.95 -15.26 -14.75
CA VAL A 33 7.41 -15.09 -16.14
C VAL A 33 6.86 -13.85 -16.88
N TYR A 34 5.78 -13.24 -16.38
CA TYR A 34 5.19 -12.02 -16.95
C TYR A 34 5.54 -10.76 -16.16
N LEU A 35 6.49 -10.85 -15.22
CA LEU A 35 6.98 -9.73 -14.43
C LEU A 35 8.34 -9.28 -14.98
N SER A 36 8.45 -8.02 -15.31
CA SER A 36 9.71 -7.36 -15.66
C SER A 36 9.99 -6.22 -14.70
N TYR A 37 11.24 -5.77 -14.63
CA TYR A 37 11.65 -4.71 -13.72
C TYR A 37 12.34 -3.59 -14.49
N THR A 38 12.12 -2.34 -14.08
CA THR A 38 12.74 -1.16 -14.68
C THR A 38 12.93 -0.04 -13.67
N ASN A 39 13.93 0.80 -13.92
CA ASN A 39 14.15 2.11 -13.25
C ASN A 39 13.80 3.29 -14.17
N LYS A 40 13.27 3.01 -15.39
CA LYS A 40 12.91 4.03 -16.37
C LYS A 40 11.41 4.24 -16.38
N LEU A 41 11.01 5.50 -16.15
CA LEU A 41 9.60 5.87 -16.08
C LEU A 41 8.89 5.66 -17.43
N GLU A 42 9.62 5.84 -18.52
CA GLU A 42 9.10 5.70 -19.90
C GLU A 42 8.57 4.30 -20.19
N ASP A 43 9.16 3.27 -19.56
CA ASP A 43 8.74 1.88 -19.74
C ASP A 43 7.33 1.62 -19.17
N LEU A 44 6.81 2.51 -18.32
CA LEU A 44 5.47 2.44 -17.75
C LEU A 44 4.40 3.08 -18.64
N SER A 45 4.76 3.75 -19.72
CA SER A 45 3.85 4.55 -20.56
C SER A 45 2.71 3.74 -21.18
N ASP A 46 2.88 2.43 -21.38
CA ASP A 46 1.85 1.53 -21.91
C ASP A 46 0.97 0.90 -20.81
N CYS A 47 1.28 1.12 -19.53
CA CYS A 47 0.43 0.70 -18.44
C CYS A 47 -0.84 1.56 -18.36
N ASN A 48 -1.88 1.01 -17.75
CA ASN A 48 -3.16 1.69 -17.51
C ASN A 48 -3.64 1.56 -16.06
N ILE A 49 -2.96 0.76 -15.25
CA ILE A 49 -3.17 0.67 -13.81
C ILE A 49 -1.82 0.82 -13.13
N TYR A 50 -1.71 1.79 -12.26
CA TYR A 50 -0.50 2.09 -11.47
C TYR A 50 -0.77 1.84 -10.01
N ILE A 51 0.04 1.00 -9.36
CA ILE A 51 -0.06 0.71 -7.92
C ILE A 51 1.15 1.34 -7.23
N ILE A 52 0.91 2.33 -6.37
CA ILE A 52 1.95 3.09 -5.66
C ILE A 52 2.10 2.52 -4.24
N THR A 53 3.29 1.97 -3.96
CA THR A 53 3.62 1.28 -2.71
C THR A 53 4.82 1.93 -1.99
N VAL A 54 5.07 3.21 -2.23
CA VAL A 54 6.20 3.92 -1.62
C VAL A 54 6.05 4.04 -0.11
N PRO A 55 7.17 4.08 0.65
CA PRO A 55 7.11 4.23 2.10
C PRO A 55 6.58 5.61 2.50
N THR A 56 5.98 5.68 3.68
CA THR A 56 5.56 6.92 4.34
C THR A 56 6.30 7.02 5.69
N PRO A 57 7.56 7.47 5.71
CA PRO A 57 8.32 7.62 6.94
C PRO A 57 7.76 8.77 7.79
N ILE A 58 8.27 8.91 9.01
CA ILE A 58 8.01 10.06 9.88
C ILE A 58 9.22 10.98 9.88
N ASP A 59 8.99 12.28 9.95
CA ASP A 59 10.04 13.27 10.15
C ASP A 59 10.51 13.34 11.62
N HIS A 60 11.47 14.23 11.92
CA HIS A 60 12.00 14.42 13.28
C HIS A 60 10.94 14.93 14.26
N ASP A 61 9.86 15.57 13.80
CA ASP A 61 8.72 16.02 14.60
C ASP A 61 7.64 14.94 14.76
N LYS A 62 7.91 13.70 14.28
CA LYS A 62 6.97 12.56 14.25
C LYS A 62 5.73 12.81 13.39
N LYS A 63 5.83 13.68 12.37
CA LYS A 63 4.79 13.90 11.38
C LYS A 63 5.03 13.00 10.17
N PRO A 64 3.99 12.54 9.47
CA PRO A 64 4.15 11.77 8.23
C PRO A 64 4.93 12.56 7.17
N ASP A 65 6.02 12.01 6.66
CA ASP A 65 6.73 12.57 5.50
C ASP A 65 6.10 12.01 4.22
N LEU A 66 5.36 12.86 3.53
CA LEU A 66 4.70 12.53 2.27
C LEU A 66 5.58 12.77 1.04
N ALA A 67 6.85 13.18 1.21
CA ALA A 67 7.73 13.47 0.07
C ALA A 67 7.89 12.28 -0.91
N PRO A 68 8.02 11.01 -0.46
CA PRO A 68 8.03 9.88 -1.40
C PRO A 68 6.72 9.75 -2.19
N LEU A 69 5.57 9.95 -1.54
CA LEU A 69 4.25 9.88 -2.16
C LEU A 69 4.04 10.99 -3.19
N VAL A 70 4.43 12.22 -2.84
CA VAL A 70 4.39 13.37 -3.74
C VAL A 70 5.27 13.14 -4.97
N LYS A 71 6.49 12.61 -4.79
CA LYS A 71 7.40 12.30 -5.90
C LYS A 71 6.83 11.22 -6.82
N ALA A 72 6.27 10.16 -6.26
CA ALA A 72 5.64 9.08 -7.03
C ALA A 72 4.42 9.60 -7.79
N SER A 73 3.56 10.42 -7.17
CA SER A 73 2.40 11.03 -7.82
C SER A 73 2.81 11.97 -8.97
N LYS A 74 3.90 12.75 -8.81
CA LYS A 74 4.45 13.58 -9.89
C LYS A 74 4.95 12.73 -11.05
N ALA A 75 5.70 11.67 -10.77
CA ALA A 75 6.22 10.78 -11.79
C ALA A 75 5.08 10.13 -12.59
N ILE A 76 4.11 9.53 -11.91
CA ILE A 76 2.97 8.89 -12.58
C ILE A 76 2.12 9.93 -13.31
N GLY A 77 1.86 11.12 -12.73
CA GLY A 77 1.11 12.18 -13.36
C GLY A 77 1.70 12.61 -14.72
N SER A 78 3.03 12.58 -14.87
CA SER A 78 3.69 12.98 -16.13
C SER A 78 3.49 11.98 -17.30
N ILE A 79 3.06 10.74 -17.01
CA ILE A 79 2.81 9.69 -18.01
C ILE A 79 1.34 9.24 -18.05
N LEU A 80 0.49 9.84 -17.21
CA LEU A 80 -0.91 9.46 -17.05
C LEU A 80 -1.73 9.75 -18.30
N LYS A 81 -2.62 8.85 -18.68
CA LYS A 81 -3.48 8.94 -19.86
C LYS A 81 -4.96 8.86 -19.49
N ILE A 82 -5.80 9.24 -20.43
CA ILE A 82 -7.26 9.11 -20.28
C ILE A 82 -7.65 7.65 -20.08
N GLY A 83 -8.40 7.39 -19.04
CA GLY A 83 -8.88 6.06 -18.65
C GLY A 83 -8.00 5.35 -17.63
N ASP A 84 -6.82 5.89 -17.30
CA ASP A 84 -5.89 5.27 -16.35
C ASP A 84 -6.40 5.31 -14.91
N ILE A 85 -5.93 4.36 -14.10
CA ILE A 85 -6.27 4.24 -12.69
C ILE A 85 -4.99 4.23 -11.85
N VAL A 86 -4.94 5.07 -10.82
CA VAL A 86 -3.84 5.12 -9.85
C VAL A 86 -4.33 4.61 -8.50
N ILE A 87 -3.76 3.50 -8.02
CA ILE A 87 -4.11 2.87 -6.74
C ILE A 87 -2.99 3.14 -5.74
N TYR A 88 -3.33 3.71 -4.60
CA TYR A 88 -2.38 3.95 -3.52
C TYR A 88 -2.48 2.87 -2.46
N GLU A 89 -1.34 2.30 -2.05
CA GLU A 89 -1.25 1.34 -0.94
C GLU A 89 -0.48 1.91 0.26
N SER A 90 0.25 3.00 0.07
CA SER A 90 1.02 3.67 1.13
C SER A 90 0.13 4.04 2.32
N THR A 91 0.62 3.84 3.54
CA THR A 91 -0.12 4.24 4.76
C THR A 91 -0.19 5.76 4.85
N VAL A 92 -1.41 6.30 4.86
CA VAL A 92 -1.68 7.73 4.93
C VAL A 92 -2.84 8.05 5.87
N TYR A 93 -2.98 9.32 6.25
CA TYR A 93 -4.14 9.79 7.00
C TYR A 93 -5.39 9.93 6.09
N PRO A 94 -6.62 9.87 6.65
CA PRO A 94 -7.85 9.99 5.87
C PRO A 94 -7.93 11.29 5.08
N GLY A 95 -8.12 11.17 3.77
CA GLY A 95 -8.19 12.27 2.81
C GLY A 95 -6.89 12.53 2.04
N ALA A 96 -5.76 11.95 2.44
CA ALA A 96 -4.48 12.24 1.81
C ALA A 96 -4.45 11.92 0.32
N THR A 97 -5.06 10.82 -0.12
CA THR A 97 -5.14 10.48 -1.54
C THR A 97 -5.85 11.57 -2.35
N GLU A 98 -7.04 11.98 -1.91
CA GLU A 98 -7.87 12.93 -2.65
C GLU A 98 -7.41 14.39 -2.47
N GLU A 99 -6.86 14.75 -1.31
CA GLU A 99 -6.49 16.13 -0.97
C GLU A 99 -5.04 16.49 -1.36
N ILE A 100 -4.14 15.49 -1.45
CA ILE A 100 -2.72 15.69 -1.77
C ILE A 100 -2.35 15.07 -3.12
N CYS A 101 -2.64 13.78 -3.32
CA CYS A 101 -2.15 13.06 -4.50
C CYS A 101 -2.91 13.45 -5.77
N VAL A 102 -4.24 13.51 -5.69
CA VAL A 102 -5.09 13.87 -6.84
C VAL A 102 -4.73 15.23 -7.44
N PRO A 103 -4.61 16.33 -6.67
CA PRO A 103 -4.21 17.62 -7.24
C PRO A 103 -2.84 17.57 -7.96
N ILE A 104 -1.91 16.77 -7.48
CA ILE A 104 -0.60 16.58 -8.12
C ILE A 104 -0.75 15.82 -9.44
N LEU A 105 -1.57 14.78 -9.49
CA LEU A 105 -1.85 14.04 -10.72
C LEU A 105 -2.50 14.96 -11.76
N GLU A 106 -3.49 15.77 -11.37
CA GLU A 106 -4.14 16.76 -12.26
C GLU A 106 -3.16 17.80 -12.78
N GLU A 107 -2.32 18.38 -11.90
CA GLU A 107 -1.32 19.35 -12.27
C GLU A 107 -0.31 18.81 -13.30
N GLN A 108 0.18 17.59 -13.09
CA GLN A 108 1.23 17.01 -13.94
C GLN A 108 0.68 16.47 -15.26
N SER A 109 -0.53 15.91 -15.27
CA SER A 109 -1.14 15.30 -16.46
C SER A 109 -1.99 16.27 -17.28
N SER A 110 -2.47 17.36 -16.68
CA SER A 110 -3.54 18.22 -17.23
C SER A 110 -4.86 17.49 -17.46
N LEU A 111 -5.08 16.35 -16.82
CA LEU A 111 -6.30 15.55 -16.84
C LEU A 111 -7.18 15.86 -15.62
N SER A 112 -8.49 15.59 -15.74
CA SER A 112 -9.47 15.84 -14.66
C SER A 112 -9.80 14.55 -13.90
N PHE A 113 -9.72 14.60 -12.58
CA PHE A 113 -10.09 13.50 -11.70
C PHE A 113 -11.57 13.11 -11.84
N ASN A 114 -11.84 11.80 -11.79
CA ASN A 114 -13.17 11.20 -11.96
C ASN A 114 -13.85 11.48 -13.32
N LYS A 115 -13.07 11.94 -14.29
CA LYS A 115 -13.51 12.15 -15.66
C LYS A 115 -12.54 11.52 -16.65
N ASP A 116 -11.28 11.94 -16.58
CA ASP A 116 -10.24 11.49 -17.48
C ASP A 116 -9.34 10.41 -16.86
N PHE A 117 -9.15 10.43 -15.55
CA PHE A 117 -8.48 9.38 -14.77
C PHE A 117 -9.16 9.15 -13.43
N TYR A 118 -8.79 8.07 -12.75
CA TYR A 118 -9.44 7.63 -11.52
C TYR A 118 -8.41 7.21 -10.48
N CYS A 119 -8.82 7.19 -9.21
CA CYS A 119 -7.99 6.70 -8.12
C CYS A 119 -8.67 5.59 -7.33
N GLY A 120 -7.83 4.74 -6.75
CA GLY A 120 -8.20 3.76 -5.74
C GLY A 120 -7.28 3.84 -4.54
N TYR A 121 -7.69 3.20 -3.45
CA TYR A 121 -6.85 3.03 -2.27
C TYR A 121 -7.07 1.64 -1.67
N SER A 122 -5.96 0.97 -1.34
CA SER A 122 -5.99 -0.38 -0.76
C SER A 122 -4.81 -0.52 0.21
N PRO A 123 -5.01 -0.30 1.52
CA PRO A 123 -3.93 -0.27 2.49
C PRO A 123 -3.22 -1.62 2.60
N GLU A 124 -1.91 -1.59 2.79
CA GLU A 124 -1.13 -2.77 3.14
C GLU A 124 -1.39 -3.17 4.60
N ARG A 125 -1.55 -4.48 4.83
CA ARG A 125 -1.86 -5.06 6.14
C ARG A 125 -0.82 -6.07 6.63
N ILE A 126 0.22 -6.35 5.84
CA ILE A 126 1.28 -7.29 6.21
C ILE A 126 2.16 -6.67 7.30
N ASN A 127 2.52 -7.47 8.32
CA ASN A 127 3.57 -7.11 9.25
C ASN A 127 4.90 -7.62 8.66
N PRO A 128 5.93 -6.77 8.52
CA PRO A 128 7.24 -7.21 8.04
C PRO A 128 7.77 -8.40 8.84
N GLY A 129 8.20 -9.45 8.13
CA GLY A 129 8.73 -10.67 8.74
C GLY A 129 7.68 -11.71 9.16
N ASP A 130 6.38 -11.43 9.02
CA ASP A 130 5.33 -12.41 9.27
C ASP A 130 5.21 -13.35 8.06
N LYS A 131 5.63 -14.61 8.25
CA LYS A 131 5.61 -15.63 7.19
C LYS A 131 4.25 -16.36 7.07
N GLU A 132 3.40 -16.24 8.07
CA GLU A 132 2.09 -16.89 8.08
C GLU A 132 1.00 -16.02 7.46
N HIS A 133 1.05 -14.70 7.72
CA HIS A 133 0.08 -13.74 7.22
C HIS A 133 0.61 -13.02 5.97
N ARG A 134 0.67 -13.75 4.86
CA ARG A 134 1.08 -13.18 3.55
C ARG A 134 -0.07 -12.41 2.91
N ILE A 135 0.24 -11.61 1.90
CA ILE A 135 -0.73 -10.77 1.19
C ILE A 135 -1.97 -11.54 0.73
N THR A 136 -1.80 -12.77 0.28
CA THR A 136 -2.89 -13.63 -0.21
C THR A 136 -3.84 -14.10 0.89
N ASN A 137 -3.35 -14.20 2.15
CA ASN A 137 -4.05 -14.82 3.27
C ASN A 137 -4.71 -13.81 4.21
N ILE A 138 -4.53 -12.52 3.98
CA ILE A 138 -5.13 -11.45 4.77
C ILE A 138 -6.23 -10.79 3.96
N LYS A 139 -7.42 -10.63 4.56
CA LYS A 139 -8.54 -9.91 3.93
C LYS A 139 -8.12 -8.48 3.61
N LYS A 140 -8.11 -8.11 2.32
CA LYS A 140 -7.65 -6.80 1.84
C LYS A 140 -8.81 -5.81 1.75
N ILE A 141 -8.58 -4.59 2.22
CA ILE A 141 -9.54 -3.49 2.05
C ILE A 141 -9.29 -2.88 0.67
N THR A 142 -10.36 -2.62 -0.07
CA THR A 142 -10.31 -2.00 -1.40
C THR A 142 -11.25 -0.82 -1.47
N SER A 143 -10.95 0.17 -2.29
CA SER A 143 -11.82 1.32 -2.53
C SER A 143 -11.50 1.98 -3.87
N GLY A 144 -12.41 2.81 -4.35
CA GLY A 144 -12.23 3.56 -5.58
C GLY A 144 -12.99 4.88 -5.54
N SER A 145 -12.58 5.78 -6.41
CA SER A 145 -13.12 7.15 -6.47
C SER A 145 -14.53 7.24 -7.06
N THR A 146 -14.98 6.20 -7.79
CA THR A 146 -16.37 6.02 -8.21
C THR A 146 -16.83 4.59 -7.90
N PRO A 147 -18.15 4.29 -7.91
CA PRO A 147 -18.65 2.93 -7.70
C PRO A 147 -18.07 1.90 -8.70
N GLU A 148 -17.92 2.30 -9.96
CA GLU A 148 -17.38 1.47 -11.05
C GLU A 148 -15.90 1.17 -10.81
N ILE A 149 -15.12 2.19 -10.46
CA ILE A 149 -13.70 2.04 -10.14
C ILE A 149 -13.50 1.23 -8.86
N ALA A 150 -14.32 1.45 -7.84
CA ALA A 150 -14.29 0.63 -6.62
C ALA A 150 -14.55 -0.85 -6.93
N ALA A 151 -15.47 -1.17 -7.85
CA ALA A 151 -15.72 -2.54 -8.29
C ALA A 151 -14.56 -3.11 -9.10
N LEU A 152 -13.94 -2.31 -9.97
CA LEU A 152 -12.77 -2.73 -10.76
C LEU A 152 -11.58 -3.02 -9.85
N VAL A 153 -11.24 -2.11 -8.94
CA VAL A 153 -10.15 -2.29 -7.97
C VAL A 153 -10.43 -3.52 -7.09
N ASP A 154 -11.64 -3.68 -6.59
CA ASP A 154 -12.02 -4.84 -5.77
C ASP A 154 -11.86 -6.16 -6.54
N ASN A 155 -12.26 -6.22 -7.81
CA ASN A 155 -12.08 -7.40 -8.65
C ASN A 155 -10.61 -7.68 -8.93
N LEU A 156 -9.79 -6.65 -9.21
CA LEU A 156 -8.35 -6.80 -9.41
C LEU A 156 -7.68 -7.49 -8.21
N TYR A 157 -7.99 -7.05 -7.00
CA TYR A 157 -7.41 -7.67 -5.80
C TYR A 157 -8.00 -9.05 -5.49
N LYS A 158 -9.25 -9.33 -5.84
CA LYS A 158 -9.84 -10.68 -5.68
C LYS A 158 -9.14 -11.76 -6.47
N GLU A 159 -8.49 -11.41 -7.59
CA GLU A 159 -7.72 -12.37 -8.39
C GLU A 159 -6.51 -12.94 -7.62
N ILE A 160 -5.98 -12.20 -6.65
CA ILE A 160 -4.76 -12.56 -5.93
C ILE A 160 -4.97 -12.78 -4.42
N ILE A 161 -6.05 -12.27 -3.83
CA ILE A 161 -6.32 -12.36 -2.39
C ILE A 161 -7.30 -13.50 -2.10
N SER A 162 -6.78 -14.66 -1.73
CA SER A 162 -7.60 -15.84 -1.41
C SER A 162 -8.46 -15.67 -0.16
N ALA A 163 -8.04 -14.82 0.80
CA ALA A 163 -8.82 -14.47 1.99
C ALA A 163 -10.01 -13.54 1.68
N GLY A 164 -10.14 -13.11 0.43
CA GLY A 164 -11.17 -12.19 -0.04
C GLY A 164 -10.88 -10.74 0.28
N THR A 165 -11.79 -9.88 -0.17
CA THR A 165 -11.68 -8.42 -0.05
C THR A 165 -12.83 -7.84 0.77
N HIS A 166 -12.65 -6.59 1.23
CA HIS A 166 -13.70 -5.76 1.80
C HIS A 166 -13.73 -4.43 1.05
N LYS A 167 -14.75 -4.25 0.23
CA LYS A 167 -14.93 -3.01 -0.53
C LYS A 167 -15.47 -1.91 0.40
N ALA A 168 -14.63 -0.95 0.74
CA ALA A 168 -15.00 0.22 1.53
C ALA A 168 -15.89 1.17 0.70
N SER A 169 -16.70 1.99 1.38
CA SER A 169 -17.64 2.91 0.74
C SER A 169 -16.97 4.12 0.08
N SER A 170 -15.72 4.43 0.44
CA SER A 170 -14.91 5.50 -0.16
C SER A 170 -13.42 5.29 0.12
N ILE A 171 -12.57 6.03 -0.61
CA ILE A 171 -11.13 6.10 -0.37
C ILE A 171 -10.85 6.54 1.08
N LYS A 172 -11.47 7.62 1.52
CA LYS A 172 -11.31 8.15 2.88
C LYS A 172 -11.68 7.15 3.98
N VAL A 173 -12.69 6.31 3.77
CA VAL A 173 -13.05 5.23 4.71
C VAL A 173 -11.99 4.14 4.75
N ALA A 174 -11.42 3.76 3.60
CA ALA A 174 -10.36 2.77 3.53
C ALA A 174 -9.05 3.27 4.20
N GLU A 175 -8.70 4.55 4.02
CA GLU A 175 -7.60 5.20 4.71
C GLU A 175 -7.82 5.22 6.24
N ALA A 176 -9.02 5.60 6.69
CA ALA A 176 -9.38 5.62 8.11
C ALA A 176 -9.28 4.22 8.74
N ALA A 177 -9.70 3.17 8.02
CA ALA A 177 -9.62 1.80 8.51
C ALA A 177 -8.18 1.39 8.84
N LYS A 178 -7.19 1.80 8.03
CA LYS A 178 -5.78 1.54 8.30
C LYS A 178 -5.29 2.25 9.56
N VAL A 179 -5.66 3.50 9.75
CA VAL A 179 -5.31 4.28 10.95
C VAL A 179 -5.90 3.64 12.20
N ILE A 180 -7.18 3.29 12.17
CA ILE A 180 -7.87 2.65 13.30
C ILE A 180 -7.23 1.30 13.64
N GLU A 181 -6.91 0.47 12.66
CA GLU A 181 -6.25 -0.83 12.87
C GLU A 181 -4.92 -0.66 13.63
N ASN A 182 -4.07 0.25 13.16
CA ASN A 182 -2.77 0.49 13.78
C ASN A 182 -2.91 1.08 15.19
N THR A 183 -3.76 2.08 15.36
CA THR A 183 -4.00 2.74 16.66
C THR A 183 -4.57 1.76 17.68
N GLN A 184 -5.55 0.95 17.31
CA GLN A 184 -6.16 -0.04 18.19
C GLN A 184 -5.12 -1.09 18.64
N ARG A 185 -4.24 -1.54 17.74
CA ARG A 185 -3.16 -2.47 18.07
C ARG A 185 -2.17 -1.84 19.06
N ASP A 186 -1.74 -0.61 18.82
CA ASP A 186 -0.80 0.11 19.68
C ASP A 186 -1.37 0.32 21.09
N VAL A 187 -2.63 0.76 21.19
CA VAL A 187 -3.32 0.94 22.48
C VAL A 187 -3.44 -0.38 23.23
N ASN A 188 -3.79 -1.48 22.55
CA ASN A 188 -3.89 -2.79 23.20
C ASN A 188 -2.54 -3.28 23.70
N ILE A 189 -1.47 -3.10 22.93
CA ILE A 189 -0.10 -3.46 23.35
C ILE A 189 0.29 -2.64 24.59
N ALA A 190 0.06 -1.32 24.56
CA ALA A 190 0.35 -0.45 25.70
C ALA A 190 -0.44 -0.87 26.95
N LEU A 191 -1.73 -1.17 26.81
CA LEU A 191 -2.57 -1.65 27.92
C LEU A 191 -2.01 -2.93 28.53
N ILE A 192 -1.68 -3.92 27.71
CA ILE A 192 -1.14 -5.21 28.21
C ILE A 192 0.22 -5.01 28.89
N ASN A 193 1.07 -4.14 28.37
CA ASN A 193 2.34 -3.79 29.00
C ASN A 193 2.13 -3.20 30.40
N GLU A 194 1.21 -2.26 30.57
CA GLU A 194 0.87 -1.69 31.88
C GLU A 194 0.28 -2.76 32.83
N LEU A 195 -0.63 -3.61 32.32
CA LEU A 195 -1.19 -4.70 33.11
C LEU A 195 -0.12 -5.71 33.55
N SER A 196 0.86 -6.02 32.70
CA SER A 196 1.96 -6.92 33.05
C SER A 196 2.80 -6.39 34.23
N LEU A 197 3.02 -5.08 34.31
CA LEU A 197 3.71 -4.45 35.42
C LEU A 197 2.90 -4.56 36.73
N ILE A 198 1.57 -4.42 36.65
CA ILE A 198 0.66 -4.57 37.79
C ILE A 198 0.63 -6.05 38.25
N PHE A 199 0.46 -6.98 37.33
CA PHE A 199 0.42 -8.43 37.61
C PHE A 199 1.71 -8.90 38.25
N ASN A 200 2.86 -8.45 37.78
CA ASN A 200 4.16 -8.76 38.38
C ASN A 200 4.22 -8.33 39.87
N LYS A 201 3.73 -7.12 40.20
CA LYS A 201 3.65 -6.64 41.61
C LYS A 201 2.71 -7.47 42.47
N LEU A 202 1.71 -8.10 41.86
CA LEU A 202 0.72 -8.95 42.53
C LEU A 202 1.12 -10.43 42.56
N ASN A 203 2.29 -10.79 42.00
CA ASN A 203 2.74 -12.17 41.80
C ASN A 203 1.74 -12.98 40.94
N ILE A 204 1.12 -12.37 39.96
CA ILE A 204 0.23 -13.01 38.98
C ILE A 204 1.02 -13.19 37.67
N ASP A 205 0.97 -14.40 37.11
CA ASP A 205 1.56 -14.66 35.80
C ASP A 205 0.69 -14.07 34.68
N THR A 206 1.27 -13.18 33.88
CA THR A 206 0.56 -12.46 32.82
C THR A 206 0.05 -13.40 31.73
N GLU A 207 0.84 -14.42 31.34
CA GLU A 207 0.44 -15.38 30.30
C GLU A 207 -0.77 -16.23 30.74
N SER A 208 -0.85 -16.54 32.05
CA SER A 208 -2.00 -17.27 32.59
C SER A 208 -3.29 -16.44 32.64
N VAL A 209 -3.21 -15.12 32.50
CA VAL A 209 -4.38 -14.23 32.46
C VAL A 209 -4.89 -14.02 31.04
N LEU A 210 -4.01 -14.06 30.03
CA LEU A 210 -4.29 -13.83 28.61
C LEU A 210 -4.65 -15.13 27.90
#